data_e3d08f4f167c988ba13f2ad15447d9aa
#
_entry.id   e3d08f4f167c988ba13f2ad15447d9aa
#
_cell.length_a   1.000
_cell.length_b   1.000
_cell.length_c   1.000
_cell.angle_alpha   90.00
_cell.angle_beta   90.00
_cell.angle_gamma   90.00
#
_symmetry.space_group_name_H-M   'P 1'
#
loop_
_entity.id
_entity.type
_entity.pdbx_description
1 polymer ?
#
loop_
_entity_poly.entity_id
_entity_poly.type
_entity_poly.pdbx_seq_one_letter_code
_entity_poly.pdbx_strand_id
1 'polypeptide(L)'
;MTTRFKKSRRMRGSVSFGHGRVGKHRKHPGGRGNAGGLLHHRTLFDLYHPGYFGKVGMRVFHLKKNIHYRPCINLDKLLTLVPKDVIEQAKTAKDKALTIDVTKYGFYKVLGKGKLPFPVVVKAKFISKESEKRIKEVGGACVLVA
;
A
#
# COMPACT_ATOMS: atom_id res chain seq x y z
N MET A 1 -15.82 -2.17 -36.41
CA MET A 1 -16.10 -3.42 -37.17
C MET A 1 -17.56 -3.34 -37.64
N THR A 2 -17.80 -3.46 -38.92
CA THR A 2 -19.16 -3.40 -39.50
C THR A 2 -19.99 -4.60 -39.04
N THR A 3 -21.31 -4.42 -38.92
CA THR A 3 -22.25 -5.45 -38.45
C THR A 3 -22.17 -6.76 -39.27
N ARG A 4 -21.82 -6.66 -40.56
CA ARG A 4 -21.65 -7.80 -41.47
C ARG A 4 -20.58 -8.80 -40.98
N PHE A 5 -19.52 -8.36 -40.34
CA PHE A 5 -18.40 -9.20 -39.87
C PHE A 5 -18.51 -9.64 -38.40
N LYS A 6 -19.55 -9.22 -37.68
CA LYS A 6 -19.74 -9.66 -36.29
C LYS A 6 -20.04 -11.14 -36.22
N LYS A 7 -19.43 -11.82 -35.21
CA LYS A 7 -19.65 -13.26 -34.95
C LYS A 7 -21.14 -13.62 -34.81
N SER A 8 -21.92 -12.75 -34.17
CA SER A 8 -23.38 -12.92 -34.02
C SER A 8 -24.13 -13.04 -35.36
N ARG A 9 -23.64 -12.41 -36.42
CA ARG A 9 -24.27 -12.51 -37.75
C ARG A 9 -24.15 -13.90 -38.35
N ARG A 10 -23.01 -14.58 -38.13
CA ARG A 10 -22.77 -15.97 -38.61
C ARG A 10 -23.58 -17.00 -37.84
N MET A 11 -24.02 -16.65 -36.62
CA MET A 11 -24.79 -17.58 -35.77
C MET A 11 -26.30 -17.49 -35.99
N ARG A 12 -26.77 -16.58 -36.85
CA ARG A 12 -28.21 -16.51 -37.18
C ARG A 12 -28.61 -17.70 -37.98
N GLY A 13 -29.74 -18.31 -37.60
CA GLY A 13 -30.22 -19.61 -38.13
C GLY A 13 -29.68 -20.83 -37.39
N SER A 14 -28.72 -20.66 -36.44
CA SER A 14 -28.27 -21.75 -35.58
C SER A 14 -29.22 -21.95 -34.41
N VAL A 15 -29.53 -23.25 -34.11
CA VAL A 15 -30.51 -23.61 -33.07
C VAL A 15 -30.17 -23.11 -31.68
N SER A 16 -28.88 -23.13 -31.31
CA SER A 16 -28.40 -22.72 -29.98
C SER A 16 -27.60 -21.42 -29.98
N PHE A 17 -27.51 -20.77 -31.11
CA PHE A 17 -26.72 -19.52 -31.28
C PHE A 17 -25.26 -19.61 -30.77
N GLY A 18 -24.65 -20.80 -30.88
CA GLY A 18 -23.28 -21.08 -30.44
C GLY A 18 -23.10 -21.35 -28.95
N HIS A 19 -24.19 -21.52 -28.19
CA HIS A 19 -24.13 -21.74 -26.74
C HIS A 19 -24.45 -23.17 -26.28
N GLY A 20 -24.67 -24.12 -27.24
CA GLY A 20 -25.02 -25.50 -26.94
C GLY A 20 -26.45 -25.68 -26.39
N ARG A 21 -26.84 -26.92 -26.24
CA ARG A 21 -28.19 -27.27 -25.75
C ARG A 21 -28.22 -27.60 -24.27
N VAL A 22 -27.18 -28.23 -23.75
CA VAL A 22 -27.13 -28.73 -22.36
C VAL A 22 -26.85 -27.60 -21.39
N GLY A 23 -25.68 -26.94 -21.47
CA GLY A 23 -25.30 -25.86 -20.58
C GLY A 23 -26.11 -24.59 -20.78
N LYS A 24 -26.48 -24.30 -22.03
CA LYS A 24 -27.12 -23.02 -22.42
C LYS A 24 -26.32 -21.83 -21.97
N HIS A 25 -26.64 -20.65 -22.38
CA HIS A 25 -25.98 -19.41 -21.92
C HIS A 25 -26.89 -18.70 -20.92
N ARG A 26 -26.90 -19.16 -19.69
CA ARG A 26 -27.67 -18.56 -18.59
C ARG A 26 -26.88 -17.48 -17.91
N LYS A 27 -27.57 -16.48 -17.36
CA LYS A 27 -26.94 -15.27 -16.80
C LYS A 27 -26.16 -15.53 -15.51
N HIS A 28 -26.66 -16.40 -14.65
CA HIS A 28 -26.07 -16.65 -13.33
C HIS A 28 -26.09 -18.14 -12.97
N PRO A 29 -25.35 -19.00 -13.69
CA PRO A 29 -25.39 -20.47 -13.48
C PRO A 29 -24.79 -20.91 -12.15
N GLY A 30 -23.90 -20.11 -11.56
CA GLY A 30 -23.30 -20.34 -10.24
C GLY A 30 -23.89 -19.50 -9.11
N GLY A 31 -24.91 -18.71 -9.38
CA GLY A 31 -25.45 -17.72 -8.45
C GLY A 31 -24.84 -16.33 -8.64
N ARG A 32 -25.40 -15.33 -8.00
CA ARG A 32 -24.94 -13.95 -8.07
C ARG A 32 -23.90 -13.65 -7.00
N GLY A 33 -22.93 -12.81 -7.31
CA GLY A 33 -21.94 -12.30 -6.37
C GLY A 33 -21.13 -13.43 -5.73
N ASN A 34 -21.02 -13.41 -4.41
CA ASN A 34 -20.25 -14.38 -3.63
C ASN A 34 -21.07 -15.61 -3.19
N ALA A 35 -22.14 -15.94 -3.90
CA ALA A 35 -22.95 -17.10 -3.61
C ALA A 35 -22.14 -18.41 -3.75
N GLY A 36 -22.41 -19.37 -2.88
CA GLY A 36 -21.75 -20.67 -2.91
C GLY A 36 -20.31 -20.71 -2.40
N GLY A 37 -19.85 -19.67 -1.70
CA GLY A 37 -18.47 -19.58 -1.22
C GLY A 37 -18.02 -20.69 -0.28
N LEU A 38 -18.91 -21.30 0.48
CA LEU A 38 -18.66 -22.49 1.31
C LEU A 38 -19.14 -23.80 0.65
N LEU A 39 -19.74 -23.75 -0.52
CA LEU A 39 -20.33 -24.88 -1.23
C LEU A 39 -19.61 -25.07 -2.57
N HIS A 40 -20.31 -24.82 -3.67
CA HIS A 40 -19.81 -25.10 -5.02
C HIS A 40 -18.68 -24.17 -5.50
N HIS A 41 -18.46 -23.02 -4.86
CA HIS A 41 -17.32 -22.14 -5.12
C HIS A 41 -16.21 -22.22 -4.05
N ARG A 42 -16.28 -23.18 -3.13
CA ARG A 42 -15.33 -23.31 -2.02
C ARG A 42 -13.89 -23.39 -2.47
N THR A 43 -13.60 -24.18 -3.49
CA THR A 43 -12.21 -24.31 -4.00
C THR A 43 -11.62 -22.97 -4.43
N LEU A 44 -12.39 -22.12 -5.10
CA LEU A 44 -11.95 -20.80 -5.53
C LEU A 44 -11.73 -19.86 -4.34
N PHE A 45 -12.62 -19.90 -3.35
CA PHE A 45 -12.47 -19.08 -2.14
C PHE A 45 -11.25 -19.49 -1.33
N ASP A 46 -11.02 -20.79 -1.12
CA ASP A 46 -9.89 -21.28 -0.35
C ASP A 46 -8.55 -21.01 -1.06
N LEU A 47 -8.53 -21.07 -2.40
CA LEU A 47 -7.33 -20.85 -3.19
C LEU A 47 -6.96 -19.35 -3.32
N TYR A 48 -7.93 -18.50 -3.66
CA TYR A 48 -7.67 -17.10 -3.98
C TYR A 48 -7.93 -16.14 -2.82
N HIS A 49 -8.72 -16.56 -1.83
CA HIS A 49 -9.09 -15.73 -0.67
C HIS A 49 -8.99 -16.54 0.63
N PRO A 50 -7.80 -17.07 0.99
CA PRO A 50 -7.62 -17.83 2.23
C PRO A 50 -7.99 -16.95 3.43
N GLY A 51 -8.76 -17.53 4.37
CA GLY A 51 -9.23 -16.80 5.55
C GLY A 51 -10.41 -15.85 5.32
N TYR A 52 -11.08 -15.93 4.15
CA TYR A 52 -12.28 -15.13 3.87
C TYR A 52 -13.42 -15.39 4.86
N PHE A 53 -13.65 -16.65 5.19
CA PHE A 53 -14.66 -17.07 6.16
C PHE A 53 -14.08 -17.21 7.56
N GLY A 54 -14.93 -17.03 8.56
CA GLY A 54 -14.57 -17.15 9.95
C GLY A 54 -14.33 -15.81 10.64
N LYS A 55 -13.92 -15.88 11.89
CA LYS A 55 -13.61 -14.72 12.75
C LYS A 55 -12.28 -14.96 13.42
N VAL A 56 -11.38 -13.99 13.40
CA VAL A 56 -10.06 -14.07 14.04
C VAL A 56 -9.90 -12.87 14.97
N GLY A 57 -9.38 -13.14 16.16
CA GLY A 57 -9.07 -12.14 17.16
C GLY A 57 -10.29 -11.63 17.97
N MET A 58 -10.01 -10.79 18.92
CA MET A 58 -11.00 -10.15 19.79
C MET A 58 -11.63 -8.93 19.09
N ARG A 59 -12.90 -8.69 19.34
CA ARG A 59 -13.58 -7.47 18.90
C ARG A 59 -13.18 -6.30 19.76
N VAL A 60 -12.95 -5.14 19.14
CA VAL A 60 -12.74 -3.87 19.84
C VAL A 60 -14.00 -3.03 19.69
N PHE A 61 -14.69 -2.79 20.80
CA PHE A 61 -15.83 -1.88 20.83
C PHE A 61 -15.32 -0.45 20.65
N HIS A 62 -16.03 0.36 19.90
CA HIS A 62 -15.65 1.73 19.57
C HIS A 62 -14.21 1.85 19.05
N LEU A 63 -13.90 1.09 18.01
CA LEU A 63 -12.59 1.11 17.36
C LEU A 63 -12.28 2.49 16.77
N LYS A 64 -11.34 3.20 17.38
CA LYS A 64 -10.82 4.47 16.91
C LYS A 64 -9.62 4.20 15.98
N LYS A 65 -9.81 4.30 14.67
CA LYS A 65 -8.77 4.06 13.67
C LYS A 65 -7.55 4.99 13.83
N ASN A 66 -7.77 6.21 14.34
CA ASN A 66 -6.72 7.22 14.50
C ASN A 66 -5.68 6.89 15.59
N ILE A 67 -5.98 5.99 16.53
CA ILE A 67 -5.02 5.58 17.58
C ILE A 67 -3.73 5.03 16.97
N HIS A 68 -3.84 4.31 15.87
CA HIS A 68 -2.70 3.68 15.19
C HIS A 68 -2.20 4.46 13.97
N TYR A 69 -2.75 5.64 13.70
CA TYR A 69 -2.33 6.47 12.58
C TYR A 69 -0.94 7.04 12.83
N ARG A 70 0.07 6.40 12.24
CA ARG A 70 1.48 6.76 12.36
C ARG A 70 2.18 6.62 11.01
N PRO A 71 1.92 7.52 10.05
CA PRO A 71 2.57 7.47 8.75
C PRO A 71 4.08 7.50 8.91
N CYS A 72 4.78 6.63 8.20
CA CYS A 72 6.20 6.44 8.34
C CYS A 72 6.97 6.81 7.07
N ILE A 73 8.21 7.26 7.26
CA ILE A 73 9.16 7.55 6.19
C ILE A 73 10.49 6.84 6.48
N ASN A 74 11.17 6.39 5.44
CA ASN A 74 12.49 5.79 5.54
C ASN A 74 13.61 6.83 5.33
N LEU A 75 14.83 6.51 5.79
CA LEU A 75 15.98 7.39 5.66
C LEU A 75 16.32 7.72 4.19
N ASP A 76 16.13 6.78 3.27
CA ASP A 76 16.34 6.98 1.83
C ASP A 76 15.40 8.05 1.23
N LYS A 77 14.21 8.21 1.81
CA LYS A 77 13.20 9.19 1.37
C LYS A 77 13.25 10.51 2.12
N LEU A 78 14.02 10.59 3.21
CA LEU A 78 14.04 11.76 4.08
C LEU A 78 14.46 13.04 3.34
N LEU A 79 15.47 12.94 2.49
CA LEU A 79 15.99 14.07 1.72
C LEU A 79 15.02 14.54 0.63
N THR A 80 14.05 13.72 0.21
CA THR A 80 13.05 14.17 -0.78
C THR A 80 12.05 15.18 -0.21
N LEU A 81 11.98 15.32 1.11
CA LEU A 81 11.15 16.33 1.79
C LEU A 81 11.72 17.76 1.71
N VAL A 82 12.99 17.88 1.38
CA VAL A 82 13.71 19.16 1.40
C VAL A 82 13.99 19.61 -0.04
N PRO A 83 13.88 20.92 -0.35
CA PRO A 83 14.27 21.47 -1.64
C PRO A 83 15.73 21.17 -1.98
N LYS A 84 16.02 20.97 -3.27
CA LYS A 84 17.37 20.61 -3.74
C LYS A 84 18.42 21.65 -3.38
N ASP A 85 18.08 22.93 -3.49
CA ASP A 85 18.96 24.04 -3.19
C ASP A 85 19.46 24.01 -1.74
N VAL A 86 18.58 23.65 -0.81
CA VAL A 86 18.92 23.53 0.63
C VAL A 86 19.81 22.31 0.87
N ILE A 87 19.60 21.23 0.12
CA ILE A 87 20.44 20.02 0.20
C ILE A 87 21.86 20.33 -0.30
N GLU A 88 21.99 21.09 -1.38
CA GLU A 88 23.28 21.48 -1.95
C GLU A 88 24.05 22.42 -1.00
N GLN A 89 23.35 23.38 -0.41
CA GLN A 89 23.91 24.23 0.63
C GLN A 89 24.39 23.44 1.86
N ALA A 90 23.61 22.43 2.28
CA ALA A 90 23.97 21.59 3.42
C ALA A 90 25.18 20.69 3.15
N LYS A 91 25.42 20.30 1.90
CA LYS A 91 26.61 19.53 1.51
C LYS A 91 27.90 20.38 1.55
N THR A 92 27.80 21.66 1.23
CA THR A 92 28.95 22.57 1.21
C THR A 92 29.24 23.20 2.57
N ALA A 93 28.21 23.38 3.39
CA ALA A 93 28.35 23.97 4.72
C ALA A 93 28.88 22.93 5.73
N LYS A 94 30.09 23.10 6.23
CA LYS A 94 30.69 22.24 7.27
C LYS A 94 30.20 22.54 8.69
N ASP A 95 29.73 23.76 8.93
CA ASP A 95 29.41 24.26 10.28
C ASP A 95 27.91 24.16 10.67
N LYS A 96 27.03 23.82 9.72
CA LYS A 96 25.58 23.78 9.96
C LYS A 96 24.99 22.46 9.51
N ALA A 97 24.43 21.66 10.47
CA ALA A 97 23.69 20.46 10.15
C ALA A 97 22.27 20.81 9.64
N LEU A 98 21.85 20.14 8.57
CA LEU A 98 20.50 20.26 8.05
C LEU A 98 19.49 19.70 9.06
N THR A 99 18.51 20.53 9.45
CA THR A 99 17.42 20.09 10.34
C THR A 99 16.16 19.78 9.52
N ILE A 100 15.67 18.56 9.62
CA ILE A 100 14.45 18.09 8.94
C ILE A 100 13.39 17.74 9.98
N ASP A 101 12.27 18.44 9.95
CA ASP A 101 11.11 18.15 10.76
C ASP A 101 10.08 17.37 9.92
N VAL A 102 10.01 16.05 10.13
CA VAL A 102 9.12 15.18 9.33
C VAL A 102 7.65 15.38 9.68
N THR A 103 7.34 15.94 10.86
CA THR A 103 5.94 16.18 11.27
C THR A 103 5.27 17.24 10.40
N LYS A 104 6.02 18.24 9.94
CA LYS A 104 5.53 19.28 9.03
C LYS A 104 5.12 18.75 7.66
N TYR A 105 5.67 17.59 7.27
CA TYR A 105 5.35 16.90 6.02
C TYR A 105 4.33 15.76 6.21
N GLY A 106 3.70 15.67 7.38
CA GLY A 106 2.68 14.66 7.68
C GLY A 106 3.20 13.28 8.03
N PHE A 107 4.51 13.12 8.27
CA PHE A 107 5.09 11.86 8.74
C PHE A 107 5.37 11.94 10.24
N TYR A 108 5.05 10.86 10.96
CA TYR A 108 5.23 10.82 12.41
C TYR A 108 6.34 9.86 12.85
N LYS A 109 6.65 8.85 12.04
CA LYS A 109 7.64 7.82 12.38
C LYS A 109 8.74 7.71 11.34
N VAL A 110 10.00 7.68 11.79
CA VAL A 110 11.18 7.47 10.94
C VAL A 110 11.68 6.04 11.09
N LEU A 111 11.88 5.36 9.95
CA LEU A 111 12.37 3.99 9.84
C LEU A 111 13.75 3.96 9.20
N GLY A 112 14.56 2.93 9.55
CA GLY A 112 15.98 2.87 9.25
C GLY A 112 16.39 2.39 7.85
N LYS A 113 15.47 2.16 6.90
CA LYS A 113 15.86 1.71 5.56
C LYS A 113 16.60 2.84 4.80
N GLY A 114 17.75 2.49 4.22
CA GLY A 114 18.59 3.40 3.43
C GLY A 114 19.76 3.97 4.22
N LYS A 115 20.51 4.89 3.59
CA LYS A 115 21.68 5.58 4.16
C LYS A 115 21.54 7.08 3.94
N LEU A 116 22.08 7.87 4.87
CA LEU A 116 22.19 9.31 4.73
C LEU A 116 23.60 9.66 4.21
N PRO A 117 23.72 10.57 3.25
CA PRO A 117 25.02 10.94 2.67
C PRO A 117 25.80 11.95 3.53
N PHE A 118 25.17 12.66 4.46
CA PHE A 118 25.75 13.66 5.33
C PHE A 118 24.99 13.76 6.66
N PRO A 119 25.56 14.40 7.69
CA PRO A 119 24.92 14.58 8.99
C PRO A 119 23.62 15.37 8.89
N VAL A 120 22.56 14.88 9.53
CA VAL A 120 21.23 15.52 9.55
C VAL A 120 20.64 15.46 10.95
N VAL A 121 20.00 16.52 11.37
CA VAL A 121 19.18 16.56 12.59
C VAL A 121 17.73 16.25 12.22
N VAL A 122 17.20 15.13 12.70
CA VAL A 122 15.84 14.66 12.37
C VAL A 122 14.92 14.89 13.55
N LYS A 123 13.84 15.65 13.31
CA LYS A 123 12.73 15.85 14.27
C LYS A 123 11.54 14.97 13.90
N ALA A 124 11.07 14.13 14.82
CA ALA A 124 9.94 13.22 14.60
C ALA A 124 9.25 12.87 15.93
N LYS A 125 7.99 12.38 15.87
CA LYS A 125 7.31 11.86 17.07
C LYS A 125 7.83 10.48 17.48
N PHE A 126 8.22 9.65 16.51
CA PHE A 126 8.73 8.30 16.74
C PHE A 126 9.93 8.03 15.85
N ILE A 127 10.95 7.42 16.40
CA ILE A 127 12.17 7.02 15.69
C ILE A 127 12.46 5.56 16.03
N SER A 128 12.73 4.71 15.05
CA SER A 128 13.13 3.33 15.31
C SER A 128 14.56 3.24 15.81
N LYS A 129 14.91 2.26 16.64
CA LYS A 129 16.26 2.04 17.16
C LYS A 129 17.31 1.95 16.04
N GLU A 130 16.98 1.25 14.94
CA GLU A 130 17.86 1.14 13.78
C GLU A 130 18.05 2.45 13.04
N SER A 131 16.98 3.26 12.94
CA SER A 131 17.04 4.59 12.35
C SER A 131 17.95 5.52 13.17
N GLU A 132 17.77 5.52 14.47
CA GLU A 132 18.60 6.29 15.39
C GLU A 132 20.09 5.91 15.27
N LYS A 133 20.39 4.60 15.26
CA LYS A 133 21.74 4.11 15.09
C LYS A 133 22.37 4.63 13.80
N ARG A 134 21.67 4.49 12.65
CA ARG A 134 22.17 4.93 11.34
C ARG A 134 22.34 6.47 11.23
N ILE A 135 21.46 7.24 11.87
CA ILE A 135 21.60 8.71 11.92
C ILE A 135 22.83 9.11 12.73
N LYS A 136 23.06 8.48 13.88
CA LYS A 136 24.23 8.72 14.73
C LYS A 136 25.54 8.27 14.07
N GLU A 137 25.54 7.16 13.32
CA GLU A 137 26.72 6.67 12.57
C GLU A 137 27.23 7.71 11.56
N VAL A 138 26.36 8.53 11.00
CA VAL A 138 26.74 9.60 10.06
C VAL A 138 27.05 10.93 10.78
N GLY A 139 26.99 10.96 12.12
CA GLY A 139 27.19 12.17 12.91
C GLY A 139 25.95 13.07 13.03
N GLY A 140 24.77 12.56 12.68
CA GLY A 140 23.50 13.26 12.84
C GLY A 140 22.91 13.12 14.25
N ALA A 141 21.81 13.82 14.49
CA ALA A 141 21.08 13.79 15.76
C ALA A 141 19.58 13.53 15.56
N CYS A 142 18.96 12.93 16.57
CA CYS A 142 17.53 12.65 16.62
C CYS A 142 16.86 13.47 17.72
N VAL A 143 15.78 14.15 17.40
CA VAL A 143 14.99 14.96 18.34
C VAL A 143 13.55 14.46 18.33
N LEU A 144 13.04 14.07 19.47
CA LEU A 144 11.63 13.71 19.63
C LEU A 144 10.80 14.99 19.87
N VAL A 145 9.69 15.06 19.14
CA VAL A 145 8.75 16.18 19.20
C VAL A 145 7.41 15.64 19.69
N ALA A 146 6.70 16.37 20.52
CA ALA A 146 5.38 16.01 21.03
C ALA A 146 4.29 16.02 19.94
#